data_ff76ccb006789d0ac93c605dfebe00b8
#
_entry.id   ff76ccb006789d0ac93c605dfebe00b8
#
_cell.length_a   1.000
_cell.length_b   1.000
_cell.length_c   1.000
_cell.angle_alpha   90.00
_cell.angle_beta   90.00
_cell.angle_gamma   90.00
#
_symmetry.space_group_name_H-M   'P 1'
#
loop_
_entity.id
_entity.type
_entity.pdbx_description
1 polymer ?
#
loop_
_entity_poly.entity_id
_entity_poly.type
_entity_poly.pdbx_seq_one_letter_code
_entity_poly.pdbx_strand_id
1 'polypeptide(L)'
;MCIRDSSYESFKANVPIRDYEGIKNYIERIKNGEQDVLWKGRPKYFAKTSGTTSGVKYIPLTKESIPNHFGTARNAMFNYFARTGKGNFFEGKMIFLSGSPEMTEIGGIKTGRLSGIVNHQVPSWLRTNQLPSYTTNCIEEWEEKLDKIVEETIGQDMRMISGIPPWVQMYYERLLERSGKKYIKDLFPNFSMFAYGGVNYKPYKSKLEELVGKKIDGLETYPASEGFIAFQDQAEGEGLLLNAYSGIFFEFVPAEEIFNDSPTRLSLKDVELGVNYAIIINNNAGLWGYNIGDTVQFISKNPYRILVTGRIKHFISAFGEHVIGKEVDEALMRVANAEDVKIVEFSVAPQINPDNDELPYHEWFIEFDKPPNNLNAFSKKIDQEMIKQNIYYEDLIVGNILQPLKITPMKRNAFRSYMKSQGKLGGQNKVPRLSNDRKIADLLQQYKI
;
A
#
# COMPACT_ATOMS: atom_id res chain seq x y z
N MET A 1 20.20 -19.92 -19.89
CA MET A 1 20.25 -18.78 -20.80
C MET A 1 21.38 -17.87 -20.32
N CYS A 2 22.43 -17.69 -21.10
CA CYS A 2 23.57 -16.84 -20.70
C CYS A 2 23.22 -15.39 -21.06
N ILE A 3 22.91 -14.56 -20.07
CA ILE A 3 22.41 -13.17 -20.25
C ILE A 3 23.53 -12.24 -20.83
N ARG A 4 24.77 -12.71 -20.92
CA ARG A 4 25.91 -11.86 -21.33
C ARG A 4 25.82 -11.34 -22.78
N ASP A 5 25.05 -12.01 -23.62
CA ASP A 5 24.98 -11.72 -25.07
C ASP A 5 23.57 -11.25 -25.52
N SER A 6 22.64 -11.00 -24.58
CA SER A 6 21.27 -10.63 -24.88
C SER A 6 21.07 -9.13 -24.73
N SER A 7 20.56 -8.48 -25.77
CA SER A 7 20.11 -7.09 -25.69
C SER A 7 18.76 -6.98 -24.98
N TYR A 8 18.39 -5.78 -24.51
CA TYR A 8 17.07 -5.52 -23.95
C TYR A 8 15.95 -5.84 -24.96
N GLU A 9 16.20 -5.58 -26.25
CA GLU A 9 15.24 -5.90 -27.32
C GLU A 9 15.01 -7.42 -27.44
N SER A 10 16.07 -8.22 -27.38
CA SER A 10 15.95 -9.68 -27.34
C SER A 10 15.22 -10.16 -26.08
N PHE A 11 15.45 -9.54 -24.93
CA PHE A 11 14.72 -9.84 -23.71
C PHE A 11 13.22 -9.58 -23.85
N LYS A 12 12.81 -8.39 -24.32
CA LYS A 12 11.41 -8.03 -24.54
C LYS A 12 10.69 -9.00 -25.48
N ALA A 13 11.37 -9.41 -26.57
CA ALA A 13 10.80 -10.32 -27.54
C ALA A 13 10.52 -11.74 -26.99
N ASN A 14 11.29 -12.18 -25.99
CA ASN A 14 11.21 -13.54 -25.47
C ASN A 14 10.52 -13.66 -24.11
N VAL A 15 10.36 -12.55 -23.39
CA VAL A 15 9.77 -12.54 -22.04
C VAL A 15 8.47 -11.74 -22.09
N PRO A 16 7.30 -12.40 -22.19
CA PRO A 16 6.01 -11.71 -22.20
C PRO A 16 5.70 -11.12 -20.81
N ILE A 17 4.93 -10.03 -20.79
CA ILE A 17 4.36 -9.48 -19.57
C ILE A 17 3.30 -10.46 -19.06
N ARG A 18 3.33 -10.76 -17.76
CA ARG A 18 2.39 -11.66 -17.08
C ARG A 18 2.00 -11.12 -15.72
N ASP A 19 0.75 -11.29 -15.36
CA ASP A 19 0.31 -11.16 -13.97
C ASP A 19 0.40 -12.51 -13.24
N TYR A 20 -0.20 -12.59 -12.04
CA TYR A 20 -0.17 -13.83 -11.25
C TYR A 20 -0.86 -15.00 -11.95
N GLU A 21 -1.95 -14.76 -12.68
CA GLU A 21 -2.63 -15.85 -13.41
C GLU A 21 -1.74 -16.45 -14.49
N GLY A 22 -0.93 -15.60 -15.14
CA GLY A 22 0.02 -16.05 -16.16
C GLY A 22 1.19 -16.87 -15.61
N ILE A 23 1.48 -16.80 -14.30
CA ILE A 23 2.53 -17.62 -13.67
C ILE A 23 1.99 -18.73 -12.75
N LYS A 24 0.70 -18.76 -12.49
CA LYS A 24 0.06 -19.65 -11.53
C LYS A 24 0.40 -21.14 -11.74
N ASN A 25 0.40 -21.59 -12.99
CA ASN A 25 0.75 -22.97 -13.33
C ASN A 25 2.18 -23.34 -12.89
N TYR A 26 3.13 -22.42 -13.01
CA TYR A 26 4.50 -22.62 -12.53
C TYR A 26 4.54 -22.69 -11.00
N ILE A 27 3.76 -21.84 -10.31
CA ILE A 27 3.63 -21.89 -8.86
C ILE A 27 3.06 -23.20 -8.38
N GLU A 28 2.01 -23.74 -9.05
CA GLU A 28 1.43 -25.04 -8.70
C GLU A 28 2.44 -26.19 -8.89
N ARG A 29 3.27 -26.17 -9.94
CA ARG A 29 4.36 -27.14 -10.13
C ARG A 29 5.35 -27.10 -8.95
N ILE A 30 5.74 -25.92 -8.51
CA ILE A 30 6.64 -25.76 -7.34
C ILE A 30 5.97 -26.27 -6.07
N LYS A 31 4.69 -26.00 -5.84
CA LYS A 31 3.91 -26.50 -4.70
C LYS A 31 3.82 -28.03 -4.70
N ASN A 32 3.80 -28.64 -5.87
CA ASN A 32 3.84 -30.11 -6.04
C ASN A 32 5.26 -30.70 -5.90
N GLY A 33 6.26 -29.88 -5.54
CA GLY A 33 7.61 -30.34 -5.23
C GLY A 33 8.61 -30.28 -6.38
N GLU A 34 8.21 -29.79 -7.56
CA GLU A 34 9.13 -29.66 -8.70
C GLU A 34 10.17 -28.58 -8.43
N GLN A 35 11.43 -28.84 -8.84
CA GLN A 35 12.56 -27.93 -8.72
C GLN A 35 12.88 -27.25 -10.05
N ASP A 36 13.68 -26.18 -10.01
CA ASP A 36 14.19 -25.49 -11.19
C ASP A 36 13.07 -24.93 -12.12
N VAL A 37 11.89 -24.60 -11.58
CA VAL A 37 10.72 -24.18 -12.36
C VAL A 37 10.84 -22.71 -12.80
N LEU A 38 10.84 -21.77 -11.85
CA LEU A 38 10.95 -20.33 -12.10
C LEU A 38 12.39 -19.84 -11.88
N TRP A 39 13.10 -20.45 -10.94
CA TRP A 39 14.46 -20.15 -10.58
C TRP A 39 15.18 -21.43 -10.20
N LYS A 40 16.51 -21.42 -10.23
CA LYS A 40 17.34 -22.58 -9.89
C LYS A 40 17.07 -23.04 -8.44
N GLY A 41 16.83 -24.32 -8.28
CA GLY A 41 16.53 -24.95 -7.00
C GLY A 41 15.06 -24.75 -6.60
N ARG A 42 14.83 -24.70 -5.29
CA ARG A 42 13.50 -24.47 -4.68
C ARG A 42 13.47 -23.12 -3.97
N PRO A 43 12.33 -22.41 -3.99
CA PRO A 43 12.17 -21.23 -3.14
C PRO A 43 12.35 -21.59 -1.66
N LYS A 44 12.91 -20.68 -0.89
CA LYS A 44 13.04 -20.82 0.56
C LYS A 44 11.72 -20.60 1.28
N TYR A 45 10.89 -19.68 0.73
CA TYR A 45 9.57 -19.34 1.24
C TYR A 45 8.59 -19.10 0.12
N PHE A 46 7.30 -19.24 0.45
CA PHE A 46 6.23 -18.59 -0.28
C PHE A 46 5.65 -17.44 0.56
N ALA A 47 5.66 -16.24 0.02
CA ALA A 47 4.94 -15.11 0.62
C ALA A 47 3.47 -15.18 0.19
N LYS A 48 2.57 -15.38 1.15
CA LYS A 48 1.11 -15.29 0.93
C LYS A 48 0.71 -13.83 0.81
N THR A 49 -0.01 -13.49 -0.25
CA THR A 49 -0.64 -12.17 -0.38
C THR A 49 -2.11 -12.31 -0.79
N SER A 50 -2.93 -11.33 -0.39
CA SER A 50 -4.34 -11.31 -0.80
C SER A 50 -4.42 -11.02 -2.29
N GLY A 51 -5.07 -11.91 -3.04
CA GLY A 51 -5.44 -11.67 -4.43
C GLY A 51 -6.84 -11.06 -4.50
N THR A 52 -7.05 -10.12 -5.40
CA THR A 52 -8.37 -9.51 -5.61
C THR A 52 -9.32 -10.40 -6.43
N THR A 53 -8.78 -11.23 -7.33
CA THR A 53 -9.57 -12.05 -8.25
C THR A 53 -9.30 -13.55 -8.15
N SER A 54 -8.09 -13.94 -7.74
CA SER A 54 -7.60 -15.34 -7.81
C SER A 54 -7.50 -16.02 -6.45
N GLY A 55 -8.02 -15.41 -5.38
CA GLY A 55 -7.80 -15.90 -4.03
C GLY A 55 -6.40 -15.58 -3.51
N VAL A 56 -5.80 -16.49 -2.75
CA VAL A 56 -4.47 -16.32 -2.17
C VAL A 56 -3.40 -16.52 -3.25
N LYS A 57 -2.52 -15.53 -3.40
CA LYS A 57 -1.31 -15.62 -4.24
C LYS A 57 -0.13 -16.11 -3.41
N TYR A 58 0.73 -16.91 -4.04
CA TYR A 58 1.96 -17.44 -3.45
C TYR A 58 3.15 -16.94 -4.26
N ILE A 59 3.86 -15.98 -3.70
CA ILE A 59 5.02 -15.36 -4.33
C ILE A 59 6.28 -16.07 -3.85
N PRO A 60 7.08 -16.65 -4.75
CA PRO A 60 8.29 -17.36 -4.35
C PRO A 60 9.36 -16.39 -3.84
N LEU A 61 10.04 -16.75 -2.77
CA LEU A 61 11.23 -16.07 -2.25
C LEU A 61 12.39 -17.05 -2.26
N THR A 62 13.37 -16.78 -3.10
CA THR A 62 14.60 -17.57 -3.20
C THR A 62 15.68 -17.05 -2.24
N LYS A 63 16.75 -17.81 -2.06
CA LYS A 63 17.93 -17.35 -1.31
C LYS A 63 18.51 -16.07 -1.92
N GLU A 64 18.44 -15.93 -3.23
CA GLU A 64 18.99 -14.82 -4.00
C GLU A 64 18.09 -13.57 -3.95
N SER A 65 16.76 -13.72 -3.81
CA SER A 65 15.81 -12.58 -3.74
C SER A 65 15.66 -12.02 -2.32
N ILE A 66 15.85 -12.83 -1.29
CA ILE A 66 15.73 -12.42 0.12
C ILE A 66 16.56 -11.17 0.46
N PRO A 67 17.84 -11.02 0.01
CA PRO A 67 18.63 -9.83 0.30
C PRO A 67 18.00 -8.51 -0.17
N ASN A 68 17.18 -8.53 -1.23
CA ASN A 68 16.44 -7.33 -1.65
C ASN A 68 15.53 -6.82 -0.54
N HIS A 69 14.72 -7.69 0.08
CA HIS A 69 13.77 -7.30 1.12
C HIS A 69 14.47 -6.76 2.38
N PHE A 70 15.41 -7.52 2.92
CA PHE A 70 16.04 -7.17 4.21
C PHE A 70 17.11 -6.10 4.06
N GLY A 71 17.90 -6.20 3.00
CA GLY A 71 18.94 -5.22 2.70
C GLY A 71 18.35 -3.84 2.47
N THR A 72 17.24 -3.75 1.76
CA THR A 72 16.59 -2.48 1.47
C THR A 72 15.94 -1.87 2.71
N ALA A 73 15.24 -2.67 3.54
CA ALA A 73 14.69 -2.19 4.81
C ALA A 73 15.77 -1.61 5.72
N ARG A 74 16.89 -2.33 5.85
CA ARG A 74 18.06 -1.86 6.59
C ARG A 74 18.65 -0.58 5.98
N ASN A 75 18.80 -0.52 4.67
CA ASN A 75 19.34 0.65 3.98
C ASN A 75 18.44 1.88 4.13
N ALA A 76 17.12 1.72 4.13
CA ALA A 76 16.18 2.80 4.40
C ALA A 76 16.41 3.41 5.80
N MET A 77 16.56 2.57 6.81
CA MET A 77 16.84 3.03 8.19
C MET A 77 18.21 3.68 8.33
N PHE A 78 19.25 3.11 7.73
CA PHE A 78 20.59 3.71 7.77
C PHE A 78 20.67 5.01 6.95
N ASN A 79 19.96 5.10 5.84
CA ASN A 79 19.85 6.35 5.08
C ASN A 79 19.19 7.45 5.93
N TYR A 80 18.07 7.11 6.59
CA TYR A 80 17.42 8.03 7.52
C TYR A 80 18.40 8.51 8.62
N PHE A 81 19.12 7.57 9.26
CA PHE A 81 20.12 7.90 10.30
C PHE A 81 21.25 8.78 9.75
N ALA A 82 21.82 8.43 8.61
CA ALA A 82 22.90 9.18 7.99
C ALA A 82 22.48 10.61 7.64
N ARG A 83 21.24 10.78 7.16
CA ARG A 83 20.70 12.08 6.77
C ARG A 83 20.34 12.97 7.97
N THR A 84 19.81 12.38 9.03
CA THR A 84 19.22 13.15 10.14
C THR A 84 20.11 13.21 11.39
N GLY A 85 21.07 12.30 11.53
CA GLY A 85 21.82 12.07 12.76
C GLY A 85 21.00 11.45 13.90
N LYS A 86 19.69 11.14 13.67
CA LYS A 86 18.78 10.65 14.71
C LYS A 86 18.79 9.13 14.76
N GLY A 87 19.42 8.56 15.77
CA GLY A 87 19.51 7.12 15.99
C GLY A 87 18.89 6.65 17.31
N ASN A 88 18.33 7.55 18.10
CA ASN A 88 17.79 7.28 19.43
C ASN A 88 16.64 6.27 19.46
N PHE A 89 15.98 6.04 18.32
CA PHE A 89 14.93 5.01 18.21
C PHE A 89 15.46 3.58 18.39
N PHE A 90 16.76 3.32 18.22
CA PHE A 90 17.38 2.02 18.51
C PHE A 90 17.60 1.77 20.01
N GLU A 91 17.56 2.79 20.84
CA GLU A 91 17.86 2.69 22.27
C GLU A 91 16.69 2.19 23.13
N GLY A 92 15.51 2.05 22.55
CA GLY A 92 14.28 1.59 23.23
C GLY A 92 13.54 0.53 22.45
N LYS A 93 12.25 0.37 22.77
CA LYS A 93 11.39 -0.62 22.13
C LYS A 93 10.87 -0.17 20.77
N MET A 94 10.71 -1.12 19.86
CA MET A 94 10.18 -0.93 18.53
C MET A 94 8.97 -1.84 18.33
N ILE A 95 7.84 -1.27 17.90
CA ILE A 95 6.64 -2.05 17.55
C ILE A 95 6.60 -2.29 16.05
N PHE A 96 6.33 -3.54 15.68
CA PHE A 96 6.02 -3.95 14.30
C PHE A 96 4.59 -4.49 14.25
N LEU A 97 3.64 -3.63 13.88
CA LEU A 97 2.26 -4.05 13.63
C LEU A 97 2.20 -4.82 12.32
N SER A 98 2.19 -6.14 12.41
CA SER A 98 2.28 -7.05 11.28
C SER A 98 1.24 -8.17 11.35
N GLY A 99 1.07 -8.89 10.23
CA GLY A 99 0.35 -10.16 10.24
C GLY A 99 1.06 -11.23 11.06
N SER A 100 0.37 -12.33 11.35
CA SER A 100 0.94 -13.45 12.09
C SER A 100 2.27 -13.93 11.49
N PRO A 101 3.31 -14.16 12.31
CA PRO A 101 4.58 -14.73 11.90
C PRO A 101 4.52 -16.26 11.72
N GLU A 102 3.40 -16.89 12.02
CA GLU A 102 3.24 -18.33 11.81
C GLU A 102 3.37 -18.69 10.35
N MET A 103 4.07 -19.79 10.12
CA MET A 103 4.27 -20.33 8.78
C MET A 103 3.71 -21.75 8.70
N THR A 104 2.98 -22.01 7.63
CA THR A 104 2.60 -23.34 7.20
C THR A 104 3.61 -23.90 6.21
N GLU A 105 3.49 -25.15 5.83
CA GLU A 105 4.29 -25.74 4.74
C GLU A 105 3.40 -26.15 3.56
N ILE A 106 3.86 -25.81 2.36
CA ILE A 106 3.23 -26.26 1.12
C ILE A 106 4.33 -26.84 0.24
N GLY A 107 4.21 -28.12 -0.11
CA GLY A 107 5.24 -28.81 -0.89
C GLY A 107 6.62 -28.83 -0.21
N GLY A 108 6.68 -28.79 1.13
CA GLY A 108 7.93 -28.70 1.89
C GLY A 108 8.57 -27.30 1.87
N ILE A 109 7.82 -26.26 1.46
CA ILE A 109 8.26 -24.86 1.43
C ILE A 109 7.50 -24.09 2.52
N LYS A 110 8.24 -23.42 3.42
CA LYS A 110 7.66 -22.56 4.45
C LYS A 110 6.87 -21.43 3.82
N THR A 111 5.64 -21.25 4.26
CA THR A 111 4.66 -20.38 3.62
C THR A 111 3.98 -19.50 4.66
N GLY A 112 4.04 -18.19 4.48
CA GLY A 112 3.45 -17.22 5.40
C GLY A 112 3.30 -15.84 4.77
N ARG A 113 2.82 -14.86 5.52
CA ARG A 113 2.81 -13.46 5.07
C ARG A 113 4.24 -12.92 5.00
N LEU A 114 4.53 -12.00 4.08
CA LEU A 114 5.88 -11.42 3.97
C LEU A 114 6.34 -10.82 5.30
N SER A 115 5.49 -10.07 5.99
CA SER A 115 5.81 -9.48 7.30
C SER A 115 6.16 -10.53 8.37
N GLY A 116 5.51 -11.70 8.34
CA GLY A 116 5.85 -12.84 9.18
C GLY A 116 7.21 -13.44 8.83
N ILE A 117 7.48 -13.63 7.54
CA ILE A 117 8.79 -14.10 7.04
C ILE A 117 9.89 -13.14 7.46
N VAL A 118 9.65 -11.82 7.33
CA VAL A 118 10.59 -10.77 7.78
C VAL A 118 10.87 -10.88 9.27
N ASN A 119 9.87 -11.13 10.10
CA ASN A 119 10.03 -11.27 11.54
C ASN A 119 11.06 -12.34 11.92
N HIS A 120 11.09 -13.47 11.20
CA HIS A 120 12.07 -14.53 11.42
C HIS A 120 13.51 -14.17 11.01
N GLN A 121 13.71 -13.10 10.26
CA GLN A 121 15.04 -12.67 9.78
C GLN A 121 15.61 -11.49 10.58
N VAL A 122 14.86 -10.98 11.57
CA VAL A 122 15.34 -9.89 12.43
C VAL A 122 16.59 -10.39 13.21
N PRO A 123 17.70 -9.64 13.20
CA PRO A 123 18.89 -10.00 13.94
C PRO A 123 18.62 -10.17 15.45
N SER A 124 19.30 -11.11 16.10
CA SER A 124 19.06 -11.45 17.51
C SER A 124 19.22 -10.25 18.46
N TRP A 125 20.18 -9.38 18.20
CA TRP A 125 20.41 -8.18 19.01
C TRP A 125 19.25 -7.15 18.91
N LEU A 126 18.48 -7.17 17.81
CA LEU A 126 17.34 -6.28 17.62
C LEU A 126 16.05 -6.87 18.20
N ARG A 127 15.96 -8.22 18.28
CA ARG A 127 14.76 -8.91 18.78
C ARG A 127 14.42 -8.58 20.21
N THR A 128 15.42 -8.30 21.06
CA THR A 128 15.19 -7.92 22.46
C THR A 128 14.40 -6.62 22.63
N ASN A 129 14.46 -5.78 21.59
CA ASN A 129 13.74 -4.49 21.55
C ASN A 129 12.48 -4.53 20.70
N GLN A 130 12.16 -5.68 20.09
CA GLN A 130 11.00 -5.82 19.22
C GLN A 130 9.75 -6.20 20.01
N LEU A 131 8.64 -5.53 19.72
CA LEU A 131 7.29 -5.84 20.20
C LEU A 131 6.33 -5.90 18.99
N PRO A 132 5.19 -6.56 19.10
CA PRO A 132 4.79 -7.41 20.21
C PRO A 132 5.61 -8.71 20.29
N SER A 133 5.42 -9.47 21.36
CA SER A 133 5.98 -10.81 21.52
C SER A 133 5.55 -11.74 20.38
N TYR A 134 6.31 -12.81 20.15
CA TYR A 134 5.95 -13.80 19.12
C TYR A 134 4.55 -14.38 19.37
N THR A 135 4.23 -14.72 20.61
CA THR A 135 2.93 -15.29 21.00
C THR A 135 1.77 -14.35 20.68
N THR A 136 1.89 -13.09 21.09
CA THR A 136 0.87 -12.07 20.78
C THR A 136 0.77 -11.83 19.27
N ASN A 137 1.88 -11.87 18.57
CA ASN A 137 1.86 -11.66 17.12
C ASN A 137 1.20 -12.81 16.35
N CYS A 138 1.13 -14.02 16.93
CA CYS A 138 0.43 -15.18 16.36
C CYS A 138 -1.09 -15.15 16.54
N ILE A 139 -1.63 -14.29 17.40
CA ILE A 139 -3.10 -14.17 17.56
C ILE A 139 -3.72 -13.77 16.22
N GLU A 140 -4.70 -14.54 15.75
CA GLU A 140 -5.35 -14.32 14.46
C GLU A 140 -6.48 -13.28 14.54
N GLU A 141 -7.25 -13.31 15.64
CA GLU A 141 -8.32 -12.34 15.86
C GLU A 141 -7.73 -10.96 16.17
N TRP A 142 -8.09 -9.97 15.33
CA TRP A 142 -7.43 -8.66 15.36
C TRP A 142 -7.71 -7.86 16.64
N GLU A 143 -8.92 -7.89 17.13
CA GLU A 143 -9.30 -7.13 18.35
C GLU A 143 -8.58 -7.67 19.57
N GLU A 144 -8.54 -9.01 19.73
CA GLU A 144 -7.81 -9.68 20.80
C GLU A 144 -6.31 -9.39 20.70
N LYS A 145 -5.76 -9.51 19.47
CA LYS A 145 -4.36 -9.20 19.18
C LYS A 145 -4.02 -7.77 19.58
N LEU A 146 -4.88 -6.82 19.22
CA LEU A 146 -4.69 -5.41 19.50
C LEU A 146 -4.68 -5.14 21.01
N ASP A 147 -5.61 -5.75 21.76
CA ASP A 147 -5.65 -5.65 23.21
C ASP A 147 -4.37 -6.19 23.87
N LYS A 148 -3.86 -7.32 23.39
CA LYS A 148 -2.61 -7.90 23.87
C LYS A 148 -1.39 -7.06 23.53
N ILE A 149 -1.33 -6.45 22.34
CA ILE A 149 -0.27 -5.51 21.98
C ILE A 149 -0.29 -4.30 22.93
N VAL A 150 -1.46 -3.75 23.23
CA VAL A 150 -1.60 -2.64 24.18
C VAL A 150 -1.09 -3.06 25.57
N GLU A 151 -1.49 -4.23 26.09
CA GLU A 151 -1.02 -4.75 27.38
C GLU A 151 0.53 -4.88 27.42
N GLU A 152 1.15 -5.38 26.35
CA GLU A 152 2.61 -5.54 26.29
C GLU A 152 3.37 -4.22 26.18
N THR A 153 2.76 -3.18 25.62
CA THR A 153 3.46 -1.94 25.28
C THR A 153 3.23 -0.81 26.26
N ILE A 154 2.12 -0.80 27.02
CA ILE A 154 1.90 0.16 28.09
C ILE A 154 3.05 0.08 29.10
N GLY A 155 3.68 1.21 29.39
CA GLY A 155 4.81 1.32 30.33
C GLY A 155 6.18 0.98 29.74
N GLN A 156 6.26 0.64 28.45
CA GLN A 156 7.55 0.45 27.76
C GLN A 156 8.09 1.77 27.21
N ASP A 157 9.40 1.86 27.05
CA ASP A 157 10.04 2.98 26.35
C ASP A 157 9.94 2.78 24.83
N MET A 158 8.73 3.02 24.29
CA MET A 158 8.46 2.89 22.86
C MET A 158 9.04 4.07 22.10
N ARG A 159 9.92 3.81 21.12
CA ARG A 159 10.59 4.84 20.35
C ARG A 159 10.31 4.83 18.86
N MET A 160 9.93 3.66 18.33
CA MET A 160 9.58 3.50 16.92
C MET A 160 8.34 2.62 16.78
N ILE A 161 7.50 2.94 15.80
CA ILE A 161 6.43 2.06 15.32
C ILE A 161 6.59 1.83 13.82
N SER A 162 6.33 0.61 13.38
CA SER A 162 6.20 0.26 11.95
C SER A 162 4.87 -0.42 11.72
N GLY A 163 4.13 0.06 10.73
CA GLY A 163 2.83 -0.50 10.41
C GLY A 163 2.08 0.26 9.32
N ILE A 164 0.97 -0.30 8.91
CA ILE A 164 0.05 0.37 7.99
C ILE A 164 -0.70 1.46 8.77
N PRO A 165 -0.79 2.69 8.27
CA PRO A 165 -1.41 3.82 8.97
C PRO A 165 -2.75 3.54 9.66
N PRO A 166 -3.77 2.91 9.03
CA PRO A 166 -5.03 2.60 9.72
C PRO A 166 -4.87 1.66 10.91
N TRP A 167 -3.91 0.72 10.89
CA TRP A 167 -3.66 -0.15 12.05
C TRP A 167 -2.99 0.58 13.19
N VAL A 168 -2.06 1.48 12.85
CA VAL A 168 -1.40 2.34 13.82
C VAL A 168 -2.40 3.28 14.48
N GLN A 169 -3.37 3.80 13.73
CA GLN A 169 -4.46 4.60 14.27
C GLN A 169 -5.29 3.79 15.28
N MET A 170 -5.74 2.58 14.91
CA MET A 170 -6.49 1.69 15.81
C MET A 170 -5.70 1.39 17.10
N TYR A 171 -4.40 1.16 16.98
CA TYR A 171 -3.52 0.92 18.12
C TYR A 171 -3.42 2.16 19.03
N TYR A 172 -3.23 3.35 18.46
CA TYR A 172 -3.18 4.60 19.27
C TYR A 172 -4.50 4.87 19.98
N GLU A 173 -5.61 4.72 19.30
CA GLU A 173 -6.94 4.91 19.88
C GLU A 173 -7.17 3.94 21.06
N ARG A 174 -6.84 2.66 20.89
CA ARG A 174 -6.94 1.65 21.94
C ARG A 174 -5.98 1.91 23.13
N LEU A 175 -4.76 2.37 22.87
CA LEU A 175 -3.82 2.78 23.92
C LEU A 175 -4.35 3.94 24.76
N LEU A 176 -4.88 4.98 24.11
CA LEU A 176 -5.41 6.15 24.80
C LEU A 176 -6.66 5.81 25.62
N GLU A 177 -7.55 4.97 25.08
CA GLU A 177 -8.71 4.44 25.78
C GLU A 177 -8.30 3.69 27.07
N ARG A 178 -7.36 2.75 26.95
CA ARG A 178 -6.91 1.91 28.08
C ARG A 178 -6.11 2.67 29.14
N SER A 179 -5.33 3.65 28.72
CA SER A 179 -4.44 4.40 29.63
C SER A 179 -5.09 5.62 30.25
N GLY A 180 -6.19 6.13 29.69
CA GLY A 180 -6.81 7.40 30.08
C GLY A 180 -5.94 8.62 29.78
N LYS A 181 -4.85 8.47 29.02
CA LYS A 181 -3.98 9.58 28.59
C LYS A 181 -4.60 10.33 27.40
N LYS A 182 -4.21 11.60 27.25
CA LYS A 182 -4.72 12.44 26.16
C LYS A 182 -3.94 12.23 24.86
N TYR A 183 -2.65 11.99 24.94
CA TYR A 183 -1.77 11.86 23.78
C TYR A 183 -0.80 10.68 23.94
N ILE A 184 -0.38 10.11 22.82
CA ILE A 184 0.63 9.04 22.79
C ILE A 184 1.97 9.52 23.38
N LYS A 185 2.35 10.77 23.18
CA LYS A 185 3.58 11.35 23.79
C LYS A 185 3.59 11.31 25.32
N ASP A 186 2.41 11.25 25.95
CA ASP A 186 2.27 11.18 27.42
C ASP A 186 2.52 9.75 27.94
N LEU A 187 2.39 8.76 27.06
CA LEU A 187 2.74 7.36 27.31
C LEU A 187 4.18 7.05 26.89
N PHE A 188 4.57 7.56 25.72
CA PHE A 188 5.84 7.30 25.08
C PHE A 188 6.59 8.61 24.80
N PRO A 189 7.20 9.23 25.82
CA PRO A 189 7.84 10.55 25.67
C PRO A 189 9.00 10.55 24.67
N ASN A 190 9.70 9.41 24.52
CA ASN A 190 10.82 9.23 23.62
C ASN A 190 10.40 8.74 22.21
N PHE A 191 9.11 8.56 21.96
CA PHE A 191 8.61 8.13 20.65
C PHE A 191 8.97 9.17 19.57
N SER A 192 9.67 8.74 18.53
CA SER A 192 10.32 9.65 17.57
C SER A 192 10.14 9.28 16.11
N MET A 193 9.78 8.02 15.78
CA MET A 193 9.77 7.56 14.40
C MET A 193 8.58 6.65 14.07
N PHE A 194 7.95 6.91 12.92
CA PHE A 194 6.94 6.07 12.31
C PHE A 194 7.38 5.60 10.92
N ALA A 195 7.67 4.29 10.77
CA ALA A 195 7.93 3.67 9.48
C ALA A 195 6.63 3.12 8.91
N TYR A 196 6.23 3.56 7.73
CA TYR A 196 4.96 3.20 7.14
C TYR A 196 5.07 2.85 5.65
N GLY A 197 4.04 2.23 5.13
CA GLY A 197 3.92 1.90 3.72
C GLY A 197 2.63 1.17 3.42
N GLY A 198 2.46 0.79 2.17
CA GLY A 198 1.35 -0.04 1.72
C GLY A 198 0.03 0.70 1.48
N VAL A 199 -0.17 1.90 2.00
CA VAL A 199 -1.25 2.84 1.68
C VAL A 199 -0.70 4.25 1.63
N ASN A 200 -1.40 5.16 0.94
CA ASN A 200 -1.06 6.57 0.98
C ASN A 200 -1.24 7.09 2.42
N TYR A 201 -0.20 7.70 2.98
CA TYR A 201 -0.19 8.20 4.36
C TYR A 201 -0.97 9.51 4.54
N LYS A 202 -1.01 10.35 3.49
CA LYS A 202 -1.58 11.71 3.57
C LYS A 202 -2.95 11.80 4.24
N PRO A 203 -3.94 10.91 3.94
CA PRO A 203 -5.26 10.98 4.58
C PRO A 203 -5.26 10.69 6.08
N TYR A 204 -4.30 9.91 6.58
CA TYR A 204 -4.20 9.54 8.00
C TYR A 204 -3.35 10.50 8.81
N LYS A 205 -2.50 11.29 8.14
CA LYS A 205 -1.46 12.10 8.77
C LYS A 205 -1.99 13.01 9.86
N SER A 206 -2.99 13.82 9.56
CA SER A 206 -3.55 14.80 10.51
C SER A 206 -4.07 14.11 11.78
N LYS A 207 -4.80 12.99 11.61
CA LYS A 207 -5.34 12.24 12.75
C LYS A 207 -4.25 11.60 13.60
N LEU A 208 -3.27 10.98 12.95
CA LEU A 208 -2.14 10.35 13.66
C LEU A 208 -1.28 11.38 14.41
N GLU A 209 -0.99 12.53 13.80
CA GLU A 209 -0.26 13.63 14.46
C GLU A 209 -1.04 14.18 15.67
N GLU A 210 -2.37 14.31 15.57
CA GLU A 210 -3.23 14.70 16.69
C GLU A 210 -3.16 13.68 17.82
N LEU A 211 -3.32 12.39 17.54
CA LEU A 211 -3.26 11.33 18.57
C LEU A 211 -1.87 11.27 19.23
N VAL A 212 -0.80 11.51 18.48
CA VAL A 212 0.55 11.56 19.03
C VAL A 212 0.77 12.80 19.91
N GLY A 213 0.22 13.94 19.54
CA GLY A 213 0.33 15.22 20.27
C GLY A 213 1.71 15.87 20.16
N LYS A 214 2.57 15.42 19.26
CA LYS A 214 3.85 16.03 18.86
C LYS A 214 4.21 15.59 17.44
N LYS A 215 5.07 16.37 16.78
CA LYS A 215 5.64 15.95 15.49
C LYS A 215 6.64 14.81 15.71
N ILE A 216 6.54 13.76 14.88
CA ILE A 216 7.48 12.64 14.79
C ILE A 216 7.96 12.51 13.35
N ASP A 217 9.11 11.87 13.17
CA ASP A 217 9.64 11.67 11.83
C ASP A 217 8.95 10.48 11.16
N GLY A 218 8.63 10.65 9.88
CA GLY A 218 8.10 9.59 9.02
C GLY A 218 9.19 8.95 8.16
N LEU A 219 9.09 7.65 7.94
CA LEU A 219 9.90 6.92 6.96
C LEU A 219 8.96 6.10 6.06
N GLU A 220 8.71 6.62 4.88
CA GLU A 220 7.88 5.92 3.90
C GLU A 220 8.65 4.83 3.19
N THR A 221 8.00 3.67 3.03
CA THR A 221 8.57 2.49 2.37
C THR A 221 7.58 1.89 1.38
N TYR A 222 8.09 1.32 0.30
CA TYR A 222 7.30 0.61 -0.69
C TYR A 222 7.74 -0.85 -0.80
N PRO A 223 7.42 -1.69 0.20
CA PRO A 223 7.62 -3.13 0.14
C PRO A 223 6.45 -3.81 -0.57
N ALA A 224 6.74 -4.80 -1.41
CA ALA A 224 5.78 -5.74 -1.97
C ALA A 224 6.26 -7.18 -1.69
N SER A 225 5.38 -8.18 -1.81
CA SER A 225 5.78 -9.58 -1.67
C SER A 225 6.77 -9.99 -2.77
N GLU A 226 6.68 -9.35 -3.90
CA GLU A 226 7.50 -9.54 -5.09
C GLU A 226 8.89 -8.89 -4.99
N GLY A 227 9.05 -7.88 -4.14
CA GLY A 227 10.31 -7.17 -3.93
C GLY A 227 10.13 -5.86 -3.18
N PHE A 228 11.19 -5.36 -2.57
CA PHE A 228 11.23 -4.04 -1.95
C PHE A 228 11.60 -3.00 -3.02
N ILE A 229 10.60 -2.23 -3.46
CA ILE A 229 10.65 -1.41 -4.68
C ILE A 229 11.38 -0.08 -4.44
N ALA A 230 10.99 0.65 -3.38
CA ALA A 230 11.50 1.99 -3.11
C ALA A 230 11.38 2.36 -1.63
N PHE A 231 12.08 3.40 -1.20
CA PHE A 231 11.99 3.97 0.14
C PHE A 231 12.28 5.47 0.15
N GLN A 232 11.83 6.16 1.17
CA GLN A 232 12.09 7.58 1.37
C GLN A 232 13.56 7.81 1.74
N ASP A 233 14.29 8.56 0.91
CA ASP A 233 15.69 8.95 1.11
C ASP A 233 15.87 10.44 1.42
N GLN A 234 14.82 11.24 1.26
CA GLN A 234 14.80 12.69 1.44
C GLN A 234 13.70 13.12 2.42
N ALA A 235 13.42 14.41 2.46
CA ALA A 235 12.30 14.94 3.22
C ALA A 235 10.95 14.39 2.68
N GLU A 236 9.92 14.49 3.51
CA GLU A 236 8.58 14.08 3.13
C GLU A 236 8.10 14.85 1.89
N GLY A 237 7.49 14.13 0.95
CA GLY A 237 6.93 14.73 -0.28
C GLY A 237 7.90 14.77 -1.47
N GLU A 238 9.18 14.41 -1.30
CA GLU A 238 10.16 14.37 -2.38
C GLU A 238 10.22 13.03 -3.14
N GLY A 239 9.23 12.18 -2.93
CA GLY A 239 9.12 10.85 -3.52
C GLY A 239 10.00 9.80 -2.87
N LEU A 240 9.98 8.59 -3.43
CA LEU A 240 10.71 7.43 -2.94
C LEU A 240 11.86 7.10 -3.88
N LEU A 241 13.03 6.90 -3.34
CA LEU A 241 14.21 6.42 -4.08
C LEU A 241 13.94 5.01 -4.62
N LEU A 242 13.98 4.84 -5.94
CA LEU A 242 13.84 3.55 -6.57
C LEU A 242 15.04 2.66 -6.27
N ASN A 243 14.79 1.45 -5.79
CA ASN A 243 15.83 0.50 -5.40
C ASN A 243 16.40 -0.27 -6.61
N ALA A 244 17.05 0.44 -7.52
CA ALA A 244 17.48 -0.06 -8.82
C ALA A 244 18.64 -1.08 -8.80
N TYR A 245 19.36 -1.24 -7.64
CA TYR A 245 20.58 -2.04 -7.55
C TYR A 245 20.48 -3.26 -6.62
N SER A 246 19.28 -3.77 -6.40
CA SER A 246 19.04 -4.81 -5.38
C SER A 246 18.54 -6.15 -5.94
N GLY A 247 18.89 -6.48 -7.17
CA GLY A 247 18.50 -7.75 -7.82
C GLY A 247 17.12 -7.71 -8.47
N ILE A 248 16.59 -6.51 -8.73
CA ILE A 248 15.39 -6.30 -9.55
C ILE A 248 15.78 -5.49 -10.78
N PHE A 249 15.43 -6.01 -11.95
CA PHE A 249 15.42 -5.25 -13.19
C PHE A 249 14.00 -4.75 -13.44
N PHE A 250 13.84 -3.43 -13.50
CA PHE A 250 12.56 -2.78 -13.69
C PHE A 250 12.29 -2.47 -15.13
N GLU A 251 11.05 -2.68 -15.57
CA GLU A 251 10.50 -2.17 -16.80
C GLU A 251 9.24 -1.36 -16.49
N PHE A 252 8.91 -0.45 -17.38
CA PHE A 252 7.79 0.47 -17.24
C PHE A 252 6.96 0.45 -18.50
N VAL A 253 5.63 0.41 -18.33
CA VAL A 253 4.65 0.47 -19.40
C VAL A 253 3.76 1.67 -19.12
N PRO A 254 3.53 2.59 -20.08
CA PRO A 254 2.52 3.64 -19.90
C PRO A 254 1.22 3.01 -19.41
N ALA A 255 0.63 3.57 -18.35
CA ALA A 255 -0.47 2.89 -17.64
C ALA A 255 -1.69 2.63 -18.54
N GLU A 256 -1.93 3.51 -19.51
CA GLU A 256 -3.00 3.37 -20.51
C GLU A 256 -2.76 2.22 -21.50
N GLU A 257 -1.49 1.82 -21.70
CA GLU A 257 -1.15 0.77 -22.67
C GLU A 257 -1.10 -0.64 -22.05
N ILE A 258 -1.19 -0.79 -20.73
CA ILE A 258 -0.90 -2.06 -20.05
C ILE A 258 -1.83 -3.22 -20.46
N PHE A 259 -2.99 -2.90 -21.02
CA PHE A 259 -3.96 -3.87 -21.51
C PHE A 259 -3.94 -4.05 -23.03
N ASN A 260 -3.05 -3.35 -23.74
CA ASN A 260 -2.86 -3.53 -25.17
C ASN A 260 -2.16 -4.88 -25.45
N ASP A 261 -2.43 -5.46 -26.62
CA ASP A 261 -1.78 -6.71 -27.04
C ASP A 261 -0.26 -6.58 -27.15
N SER A 262 0.24 -5.39 -27.48
CA SER A 262 1.66 -5.08 -27.63
C SER A 262 2.00 -3.74 -26.97
N PRO A 263 2.04 -3.69 -25.63
CA PRO A 263 2.31 -2.44 -24.92
C PRO A 263 3.76 -2.01 -25.09
N THR A 264 4.00 -0.70 -25.07
CA THR A 264 5.35 -0.12 -25.06
C THR A 264 6.07 -0.50 -23.76
N ARG A 265 7.21 -1.18 -23.87
CA ARG A 265 8.03 -1.57 -22.71
C ARG A 265 9.29 -0.70 -22.67
N LEU A 266 9.43 0.06 -21.60
CA LEU A 266 10.53 0.99 -21.41
C LEU A 266 11.49 0.48 -20.33
N SER A 267 12.78 0.67 -20.56
CA SER A 267 13.78 0.51 -19.51
C SER A 267 13.86 1.77 -18.65
N LEU A 268 14.54 1.69 -17.51
CA LEU A 268 14.67 2.82 -16.58
C LEU A 268 15.25 4.10 -17.22
N LYS A 269 16.14 3.96 -18.24
CA LYS A 269 16.72 5.11 -18.93
C LYS A 269 15.71 5.88 -19.80
N ASP A 270 14.66 5.21 -20.27
CA ASP A 270 13.72 5.70 -21.28
C ASP A 270 12.45 6.32 -20.65
N VAL A 271 12.28 6.23 -19.31
CA VAL A 271 11.12 6.82 -18.62
C VAL A 271 11.14 8.34 -18.68
N GLU A 272 9.95 8.93 -18.63
CA GLU A 272 9.74 10.39 -18.63
C GLU A 272 9.16 10.84 -17.28
N LEU A 273 9.43 12.10 -16.91
CA LEU A 273 8.88 12.68 -15.70
C LEU A 273 7.39 13.01 -15.90
N GLY A 274 6.61 12.78 -14.86
CA GLY A 274 5.18 13.09 -14.87
C GLY A 274 4.29 12.07 -15.56
N VAL A 275 4.85 11.11 -16.31
CA VAL A 275 4.08 10.04 -16.95
C VAL A 275 3.76 8.94 -15.95
N ASN A 276 2.53 8.43 -15.98
CA ASN A 276 2.07 7.33 -15.13
C ASN A 276 2.40 5.98 -15.79
N TYR A 277 3.13 5.13 -15.08
CA TYR A 277 3.58 3.83 -15.56
C TYR A 277 3.09 2.68 -14.70
N ALA A 278 2.65 1.59 -15.32
CA ALA A 278 2.60 0.28 -14.69
C ALA A 278 4.02 -0.25 -14.50
N ILE A 279 4.32 -0.74 -13.29
CA ILE A 279 5.63 -1.27 -12.96
C ILE A 279 5.71 -2.77 -13.23
N ILE A 280 6.68 -3.17 -14.01
CA ILE A 280 6.98 -4.56 -14.35
C ILE A 280 8.32 -4.92 -13.71
N ILE A 281 8.38 -6.05 -13.04
CA ILE A 281 9.58 -6.49 -12.35
C ILE A 281 10.14 -7.80 -12.94
N ASN A 282 11.46 -7.89 -12.87
CA ASN A 282 12.23 -9.07 -13.20
C ASN A 282 13.22 -9.29 -12.06
N ASN A 283 13.10 -10.40 -11.34
CA ASN A 283 13.87 -10.58 -10.12
C ASN A 283 14.50 -11.98 -9.96
N ASN A 284 15.32 -12.11 -8.95
CA ASN A 284 16.04 -13.33 -8.58
C ASN A 284 15.14 -14.42 -7.94
N ALA A 285 13.82 -14.24 -7.94
CA ALA A 285 12.85 -15.28 -7.57
C ALA A 285 12.23 -15.95 -8.79
N GLY A 286 12.64 -15.54 -10.00
CA GLY A 286 12.11 -16.03 -11.26
C GLY A 286 10.82 -15.36 -11.70
N LEU A 287 10.48 -14.22 -11.13
CA LEU A 287 9.42 -13.36 -11.65
C LEU A 287 10.00 -12.60 -12.85
N TRP A 288 9.59 -12.97 -14.05
CA TRP A 288 10.05 -12.41 -15.32
C TRP A 288 8.90 -11.75 -16.07
N GLY A 289 9.08 -10.49 -16.46
CA GLY A 289 8.00 -9.70 -17.07
C GLY A 289 6.78 -9.58 -16.15
N TYR A 290 6.99 -9.62 -14.83
CA TYR A 290 5.88 -9.73 -13.88
C TYR A 290 5.26 -8.38 -13.56
N ASN A 291 4.00 -8.23 -13.94
CA ASN A 291 3.18 -7.07 -13.62
C ASN A 291 2.65 -7.21 -12.19
N ILE A 292 3.16 -6.39 -11.27
CA ILE A 292 2.71 -6.37 -9.86
C ILE A 292 1.34 -5.71 -9.69
N GLY A 293 0.86 -5.00 -10.70
CA GLY A 293 -0.42 -4.33 -10.71
C GLY A 293 -0.42 -2.93 -10.10
N ASP A 294 0.73 -2.39 -9.76
CA ASP A 294 0.86 -1.03 -9.21
C ASP A 294 1.29 -0.04 -10.31
N THR A 295 0.91 1.22 -10.12
CA THR A 295 1.33 2.32 -10.98
C THR A 295 2.19 3.32 -10.22
N VAL A 296 3.16 3.90 -10.94
CA VAL A 296 4.11 4.88 -10.41
C VAL A 296 4.34 6.02 -11.39
N GLN A 297 4.74 7.17 -10.88
CA GLN A 297 5.14 8.34 -11.66
C GLN A 297 6.54 8.76 -11.24
N PHE A 298 7.43 8.99 -12.20
CA PHE A 298 8.75 9.54 -11.92
C PHE A 298 8.68 11.04 -11.68
N ILE A 299 9.34 11.48 -10.60
CA ILE A 299 9.49 12.91 -10.25
C ILE A 299 10.96 13.36 -10.32
N SER A 300 11.90 12.41 -10.41
CA SER A 300 13.32 12.67 -10.62
C SER A 300 13.96 11.49 -11.36
N LYS A 301 14.97 11.79 -12.20
CA LYS A 301 15.80 10.78 -12.90
C LYS A 301 17.23 10.72 -12.34
N ASN A 302 17.64 11.66 -11.47
CA ASN A 302 18.96 11.65 -10.87
C ASN A 302 18.92 12.15 -9.42
N PRO A 303 18.83 11.23 -8.45
CA PRO A 303 18.53 9.80 -8.60
C PRO A 303 17.08 9.55 -9.03
N TYR A 304 16.76 8.33 -9.46
CA TYR A 304 15.40 7.97 -9.81
C TYR A 304 14.51 7.92 -8.57
N ARG A 305 13.52 8.83 -8.54
CA ARG A 305 12.49 8.86 -7.50
C ARG A 305 11.11 8.75 -8.10
N ILE A 306 10.26 8.00 -7.41
CA ILE A 306 8.90 7.70 -7.83
C ILE A 306 7.88 8.12 -6.78
N LEU A 307 6.68 8.38 -7.23
CA LEU A 307 5.46 8.40 -6.42
C LEU A 307 4.61 7.18 -6.78
N VAL A 308 4.05 6.51 -5.80
CA VAL A 308 3.04 5.47 -6.05
C VAL A 308 1.72 6.17 -6.35
N THR A 309 1.18 5.93 -7.54
CA THR A 309 -0.03 6.62 -8.02
C THR A 309 -1.29 5.80 -7.85
N GLY A 310 -1.16 4.48 -7.70
CA GLY A 310 -2.31 3.60 -7.48
C GLY A 310 -2.07 2.18 -7.98
N ARG A 311 -3.15 1.57 -8.48
CA ARG A 311 -3.11 0.23 -9.07
C ARG A 311 -3.81 0.21 -10.41
N ILE A 312 -3.29 -0.57 -11.36
CA ILE A 312 -3.88 -0.72 -12.71
C ILE A 312 -5.32 -1.28 -12.72
N LYS A 313 -5.74 -1.97 -11.66
CA LYS A 313 -7.11 -2.47 -11.46
C LYS A 313 -7.95 -1.58 -10.54
N HIS A 314 -7.35 -0.55 -9.95
CA HIS A 314 -8.01 0.42 -9.09
C HIS A 314 -7.95 1.80 -9.75
N PHE A 315 -8.70 1.94 -10.79
CA PHE A 315 -8.99 3.19 -11.47
C PHE A 315 -10.50 3.21 -11.77
N ILE A 316 -11.05 4.36 -12.03
CA ILE A 316 -12.37 4.49 -12.60
C ILE A 316 -12.22 4.92 -14.05
N SER A 317 -12.74 4.13 -14.94
CA SER A 317 -12.80 4.40 -16.37
C SER A 317 -14.12 3.86 -16.93
N ALA A 318 -15.18 3.97 -16.15
CA ALA A 318 -16.50 3.49 -16.55
C ALA A 318 -17.04 4.23 -17.77
N PHE A 319 -16.53 5.44 -18.01
CA PHE A 319 -16.93 6.33 -19.10
C PHE A 319 -15.73 6.84 -19.92
N GLY A 320 -14.52 6.31 -19.68
CA GLY A 320 -13.27 6.70 -20.34
C GLY A 320 -12.44 7.76 -19.60
N GLU A 321 -12.79 8.12 -18.36
CA GLU A 321 -12.15 9.17 -17.58
C GLU A 321 -10.78 8.81 -17.00
N HIS A 322 -10.44 7.54 -16.92
CA HIS A 322 -9.15 7.04 -16.40
C HIS A 322 -8.68 7.67 -15.08
N VAL A 323 -9.62 7.91 -14.15
CA VAL A 323 -9.32 8.48 -12.83
C VAL A 323 -8.50 7.50 -12.00
N ILE A 324 -7.38 7.95 -11.46
CA ILE A 324 -6.46 7.15 -10.63
C ILE A 324 -6.53 7.56 -9.14
N GLY A 325 -6.09 6.65 -8.28
CA GLY A 325 -6.14 6.84 -6.81
C GLY A 325 -5.44 8.11 -6.34
N LYS A 326 -4.32 8.51 -6.98
CA LYS A 326 -3.59 9.75 -6.66
C LYS A 326 -4.47 10.99 -6.85
N GLU A 327 -5.20 11.10 -7.95
CA GLU A 327 -6.07 12.24 -8.24
C GLU A 327 -7.17 12.37 -7.21
N VAL A 328 -7.80 11.23 -6.86
CA VAL A 328 -8.84 11.16 -5.83
C VAL A 328 -8.31 11.57 -4.46
N ASP A 329 -7.16 11.01 -4.04
CA ASP A 329 -6.51 11.36 -2.77
C ASP A 329 -6.17 12.85 -2.72
N GLU A 330 -5.57 13.42 -3.76
CA GLU A 330 -5.15 14.82 -3.81
C GLU A 330 -6.36 15.78 -3.82
N ALA A 331 -7.40 15.50 -4.60
CA ALA A 331 -8.61 16.30 -4.63
C ALA A 331 -9.28 16.35 -3.26
N LEU A 332 -9.49 15.18 -2.65
CA LEU A 332 -10.12 15.07 -1.34
C LEU A 332 -9.32 15.79 -0.26
N MET A 333 -8.02 15.53 -0.18
CA MET A 333 -7.18 16.10 0.89
C MET A 333 -6.97 17.59 0.76
N ARG A 334 -6.89 18.13 -0.47
CA ARG A 334 -6.75 19.57 -0.70
C ARG A 334 -7.98 20.32 -0.16
N VAL A 335 -9.18 19.82 -0.46
CA VAL A 335 -10.41 20.45 0.02
C VAL A 335 -10.64 20.22 1.50
N ALA A 336 -10.36 19.02 2.01
CA ALA A 336 -10.49 18.69 3.43
C ALA A 336 -9.59 19.57 4.30
N ASN A 337 -8.33 19.78 3.90
CA ASN A 337 -7.39 20.65 4.60
C ASN A 337 -7.82 22.13 4.57
N ALA A 338 -8.35 22.60 3.43
CA ALA A 338 -8.81 23.99 3.30
C ALA A 338 -10.04 24.31 4.16
N GLU A 339 -10.87 23.32 4.44
CA GLU A 339 -12.12 23.47 5.24
C GLU A 339 -12.00 22.93 6.67
N ASP A 340 -10.82 22.48 7.11
CA ASP A 340 -10.58 21.83 8.41
C ASP A 340 -11.52 20.64 8.66
N VAL A 341 -11.75 19.85 7.59
CA VAL A 341 -12.50 18.58 7.60
C VAL A 341 -11.56 17.43 7.91
N LYS A 342 -11.98 16.50 8.78
CA LYS A 342 -11.20 15.30 9.12
C LYS A 342 -11.87 14.04 8.60
N ILE A 343 -11.14 13.28 7.81
CA ILE A 343 -11.59 12.06 7.16
C ILE A 343 -10.96 10.85 7.88
N VAL A 344 -11.78 9.85 8.17
CA VAL A 344 -11.34 8.57 8.74
C VAL A 344 -10.95 7.62 7.61
N GLU A 345 -11.85 7.38 6.67
CA GLU A 345 -11.64 6.50 5.52
C GLU A 345 -12.62 6.86 4.40
N PHE A 346 -12.30 6.45 3.18
CA PHE A 346 -13.19 6.64 2.04
C PHE A 346 -13.01 5.56 0.97
N SER A 347 -14.01 5.46 0.09
CA SER A 347 -13.99 4.63 -1.12
C SER A 347 -14.81 5.29 -2.21
N VAL A 348 -14.38 5.18 -3.45
CA VAL A 348 -15.05 5.80 -4.62
C VAL A 348 -15.36 4.72 -5.65
N ALA A 349 -16.57 4.78 -6.19
CA ALA A 349 -17.01 3.89 -7.25
C ALA A 349 -17.93 4.63 -8.24
N PRO A 350 -18.00 4.18 -9.51
CA PRO A 350 -18.92 4.78 -10.47
C PRO A 350 -20.36 4.34 -10.17
N GLN A 351 -21.31 5.27 -10.25
CA GLN A 351 -22.73 4.98 -10.37
C GLN A 351 -23.14 5.13 -11.83
N ILE A 352 -23.22 3.97 -12.51
CA ILE A 352 -23.44 3.93 -13.97
C ILE A 352 -24.91 4.11 -14.31
N ASN A 353 -25.80 3.51 -13.53
CA ASN A 353 -27.24 3.53 -13.73
C ASN A 353 -27.92 4.09 -12.46
N PRO A 354 -27.89 5.40 -12.25
CA PRO A 354 -28.62 6.01 -11.14
C PRO A 354 -30.14 5.93 -11.37
N ASP A 355 -30.90 6.01 -10.28
CA ASP A 355 -32.36 6.05 -10.34
C ASP A 355 -32.85 7.37 -10.99
N ASN A 356 -34.12 7.37 -11.45
CA ASN A 356 -34.81 8.56 -11.96
C ASN A 356 -34.22 9.24 -13.21
N ASP A 357 -33.64 8.50 -14.13
CA ASP A 357 -33.05 9.02 -15.38
C ASP A 357 -31.95 10.09 -15.16
N GLU A 358 -31.30 10.08 -14.00
CA GLU A 358 -30.16 10.95 -13.74
C GLU A 358 -28.96 10.54 -14.57
N LEU A 359 -28.03 11.47 -14.83
CA LEU A 359 -26.74 11.14 -15.44
C LEU A 359 -25.88 10.33 -14.46
N PRO A 360 -25.00 9.46 -14.97
CA PRO A 360 -24.01 8.76 -14.17
C PRO A 360 -23.12 9.71 -13.35
N TYR A 361 -22.52 9.23 -12.28
CA TYR A 361 -21.62 10.00 -11.43
C TYR A 361 -20.63 9.12 -10.67
N HIS A 362 -19.58 9.73 -10.12
CA HIS A 362 -18.73 9.10 -9.12
C HIS A 362 -19.35 9.24 -7.74
N GLU A 363 -19.62 8.13 -7.06
CA GLU A 363 -20.11 8.11 -5.69
C GLU A 363 -18.95 7.95 -4.71
N TRP A 364 -18.85 8.89 -3.79
CA TRP A 364 -17.80 8.97 -2.78
C TRP A 364 -18.36 8.62 -1.42
N PHE A 365 -18.06 7.44 -0.92
CA PHE A 365 -18.37 7.00 0.43
C PHE A 365 -17.32 7.53 1.38
N ILE A 366 -17.69 8.45 2.28
CA ILE A 366 -16.71 9.09 3.17
C ILE A 366 -17.16 8.96 4.64
N GLU A 367 -16.27 8.39 5.47
CA GLU A 367 -16.41 8.41 6.92
C GLU A 367 -15.65 9.61 7.47
N PHE A 368 -16.37 10.52 8.12
CA PHE A 368 -15.80 11.74 8.70
C PHE A 368 -15.59 11.58 10.21
N ASP A 369 -14.42 12.04 10.70
CA ASP A 369 -14.21 12.33 12.13
C ASP A 369 -14.73 13.75 12.45
N LYS A 370 -14.49 14.71 11.54
CA LYS A 370 -15.05 16.04 11.57
C LYS A 370 -15.67 16.35 10.21
N PRO A 371 -17.01 16.36 10.09
CA PRO A 371 -17.68 16.60 8.81
C PRO A 371 -17.59 18.06 8.37
N PRO A 372 -17.78 18.35 7.07
CA PRO A 372 -17.90 19.71 6.58
C PRO A 372 -19.20 20.38 7.04
N ASN A 373 -19.18 21.70 7.16
CA ASN A 373 -20.38 22.47 7.50
C ASN A 373 -21.49 22.38 6.44
N ASN A 374 -21.11 22.21 5.18
CA ASN A 374 -22.03 22.04 4.06
C ASN A 374 -21.50 20.97 3.10
N LEU A 375 -22.12 19.80 3.13
CA LEU A 375 -21.69 18.64 2.34
C LEU A 375 -21.76 18.90 0.82
N ASN A 376 -22.80 19.61 0.36
CA ASN A 376 -22.96 19.92 -1.06
C ASN A 376 -21.89 20.90 -1.57
N ALA A 377 -21.53 21.91 -0.76
CA ALA A 377 -20.45 22.82 -1.11
C ALA A 377 -19.10 22.11 -1.12
N PHE A 378 -18.87 21.21 -0.17
CA PHE A 378 -17.68 20.37 -0.08
C PHE A 378 -17.55 19.45 -1.29
N SER A 379 -18.62 18.75 -1.67
CA SER A 379 -18.69 17.91 -2.87
C SER A 379 -18.31 18.69 -4.15
N LYS A 380 -18.90 19.88 -4.34
CA LYS A 380 -18.61 20.73 -5.50
C LYS A 380 -17.13 21.15 -5.56
N LYS A 381 -16.50 21.42 -4.42
CA LYS A 381 -15.07 21.78 -4.39
C LYS A 381 -14.18 20.60 -4.74
N ILE A 382 -14.51 19.40 -4.27
CA ILE A 382 -13.78 18.18 -4.67
C ILE A 382 -13.94 17.95 -6.17
N ASP A 383 -15.14 18.09 -6.70
CA ASP A 383 -15.41 17.97 -8.13
C ASP A 383 -14.58 18.95 -8.97
N GLN A 384 -14.49 20.21 -8.53
CA GLN A 384 -13.61 21.21 -9.15
C GLN A 384 -12.13 20.85 -9.11
N GLU A 385 -11.66 20.24 -8.01
CA GLU A 385 -10.28 19.76 -7.93
C GLU A 385 -10.03 18.53 -8.82
N MET A 386 -11.02 17.64 -8.98
CA MET A 386 -10.96 16.53 -9.93
C MET A 386 -10.86 17.01 -11.39
N ILE A 387 -11.71 17.99 -11.78
CA ILE A 387 -11.70 18.64 -13.09
C ILE A 387 -10.30 19.21 -13.40
N LYS A 388 -9.68 19.91 -12.45
CA LYS A 388 -8.35 20.50 -12.64
C LYS A 388 -7.23 19.46 -12.84
N GLN A 389 -7.41 18.25 -12.35
CA GLN A 389 -6.37 17.23 -12.35
C GLN A 389 -6.51 16.22 -13.49
N ASN A 390 -7.73 16.02 -13.99
CA ASN A 390 -8.01 15.00 -14.99
C ASN A 390 -8.85 15.58 -16.13
N ILE A 391 -8.20 15.78 -17.27
CA ILE A 391 -8.81 16.37 -18.45
C ILE A 391 -9.96 15.51 -19.01
N TYR A 392 -9.86 14.19 -18.93
CA TYR A 392 -10.91 13.28 -19.39
C TYR A 392 -12.15 13.37 -18.49
N TYR A 393 -11.95 13.52 -17.18
CA TYR A 393 -13.05 13.79 -16.25
C TYR A 393 -13.72 15.13 -16.55
N GLU A 394 -12.92 16.18 -16.81
CA GLU A 394 -13.44 17.50 -17.26
C GLU A 394 -14.28 17.36 -18.51
N ASP A 395 -13.79 16.68 -19.55
CA ASP A 395 -14.50 16.48 -20.83
C ASP A 395 -15.86 15.81 -20.62
N LEU A 396 -15.94 14.82 -19.72
CA LEU A 396 -17.19 14.12 -19.42
C LEU A 396 -18.20 15.00 -18.66
N ILE A 397 -17.73 15.83 -17.73
CA ILE A 397 -18.58 16.79 -17.01
C ILE A 397 -19.10 17.89 -17.96
N VAL A 398 -18.18 18.49 -18.75
CA VAL A 398 -18.55 19.54 -19.74
C VAL A 398 -19.46 18.98 -20.84
N GLY A 399 -19.20 17.75 -21.27
CA GLY A 399 -20.01 17.04 -22.27
C GLY A 399 -21.37 16.54 -21.76
N ASN A 400 -21.71 16.74 -20.47
CA ASN A 400 -22.92 16.21 -19.85
C ASN A 400 -23.06 14.68 -19.99
N ILE A 401 -21.94 13.96 -19.95
CA ILE A 401 -21.90 12.49 -19.90
C ILE A 401 -21.88 12.02 -18.45
N LEU A 402 -21.18 12.76 -17.57
CA LEU A 402 -21.19 12.62 -16.12
C LEU A 402 -21.83 13.86 -15.46
N GLN A 403 -22.55 13.66 -14.37
CA GLN A 403 -22.86 14.75 -13.45
C GLN A 403 -21.76 14.86 -12.36
N PRO A 404 -21.68 16.03 -11.69
CA PRO A 404 -20.75 16.22 -10.58
C PRO A 404 -20.82 15.10 -9.54
N LEU A 405 -19.70 14.76 -8.94
CA LEU A 405 -19.60 13.70 -7.93
C LEU A 405 -20.60 13.90 -6.78
N LYS A 406 -21.06 12.78 -6.22
CA LYS A 406 -21.92 12.76 -5.04
C LYS A 406 -21.22 12.12 -3.85
N ILE A 407 -21.38 12.72 -2.66
CA ILE A 407 -20.85 12.17 -1.41
C ILE A 407 -21.96 11.46 -0.65
N THR A 408 -21.72 10.21 -0.30
CA THR A 408 -22.51 9.40 0.61
C THR A 408 -21.81 9.36 1.96
N PRO A 409 -22.27 10.13 2.97
CA PRO A 409 -21.66 10.16 4.28
C PRO A 409 -21.91 8.84 5.01
N MET A 410 -20.86 8.34 5.67
CA MET A 410 -20.85 7.03 6.33
C MET A 410 -20.95 7.18 7.85
N LYS A 411 -21.63 6.22 8.49
CA LYS A 411 -21.67 6.11 9.95
C LYS A 411 -20.26 5.92 10.53
N ARG A 412 -20.07 6.29 11.78
CA ARG A 412 -18.82 6.04 12.49
C ARG A 412 -18.51 4.53 12.52
N ASN A 413 -17.28 4.16 12.24
CA ASN A 413 -16.78 2.79 12.09
C ASN A 413 -17.43 1.98 10.94
N ALA A 414 -17.98 2.66 9.93
CA ALA A 414 -18.61 1.99 8.79
C ALA A 414 -17.63 1.08 8.05
N PHE A 415 -16.46 1.58 7.68
CA PHE A 415 -15.44 0.80 6.99
C PHE A 415 -14.86 -0.32 7.85
N ARG A 416 -14.71 -0.09 9.16
CA ARG A 416 -14.29 -1.13 10.10
C ARG A 416 -15.33 -2.26 10.18
N SER A 417 -16.61 -1.91 10.29
CA SER A 417 -17.73 -2.88 10.31
C SER A 417 -17.81 -3.66 8.99
N TYR A 418 -17.65 -2.97 7.86
CA TYR A 418 -17.56 -3.59 6.55
C TYR A 418 -16.40 -4.59 6.48
N MET A 419 -15.19 -4.21 6.87
CA MET A 419 -14.03 -5.10 6.86
C MET A 419 -14.22 -6.31 7.78
N LYS A 420 -14.86 -6.11 8.93
CA LYS A 420 -15.21 -7.20 9.86
C LYS A 420 -16.21 -8.17 9.22
N SER A 421 -17.27 -7.68 8.59
CA SER A 421 -18.28 -8.52 7.91
C SER A 421 -17.69 -9.35 6.77
N GLN A 422 -16.60 -8.87 6.14
CA GLN A 422 -15.88 -9.59 5.09
C GLN A 422 -14.79 -10.54 5.61
N GLY A 423 -14.62 -10.67 6.94
CA GLY A 423 -13.52 -11.44 7.55
C GLY A 423 -12.14 -10.86 7.23
N LYS A 424 -12.06 -9.57 6.89
CA LYS A 424 -10.85 -8.89 6.43
C LYS A 424 -10.35 -7.81 7.39
N LEU A 425 -10.89 -7.73 8.60
CA LEU A 425 -10.40 -6.78 9.60
C LEU A 425 -9.01 -7.20 10.07
N GLY A 426 -8.06 -6.30 9.98
CA GLY A 426 -6.65 -6.57 10.28
C GLY A 426 -5.91 -7.37 9.20
N GLY A 427 -4.75 -7.90 9.54
CA GLY A 427 -4.01 -8.85 8.69
C GLY A 427 -3.47 -8.34 7.36
N GLN A 428 -3.12 -7.07 7.17
CA GLN A 428 -2.70 -6.41 5.91
C GLN A 428 -3.81 -6.18 4.88
N ASN A 429 -5.07 -6.41 5.23
CA ASN A 429 -6.18 -6.06 4.37
C ASN A 429 -6.42 -4.54 4.41
N LYS A 430 -6.85 -3.99 3.29
CA LYS A 430 -7.10 -2.56 3.08
C LYS A 430 -8.45 -2.37 2.45
N VAL A 431 -9.10 -1.26 2.73
CA VAL A 431 -10.25 -0.81 1.98
C VAL A 431 -9.76 -0.34 0.61
N PRO A 432 -10.27 -0.87 -0.51
CA PRO A 432 -9.99 -0.30 -1.83
C PRO A 432 -10.60 1.10 -1.91
N ARG A 433 -9.75 2.11 -2.16
CA ARG A 433 -10.17 3.49 -2.24
C ARG A 433 -10.82 3.86 -3.56
N LEU A 434 -10.54 3.08 -4.59
CA LEU A 434 -11.06 3.31 -5.92
C LEU A 434 -11.45 1.97 -6.54
N SER A 435 -12.62 1.88 -7.11
CA SER A 435 -13.13 0.68 -7.79
C SER A 435 -13.81 1.06 -9.09
N ASN A 436 -13.57 0.28 -10.14
CA ASN A 436 -14.27 0.45 -11.43
C ASN A 436 -15.61 -0.30 -11.46
N ASP A 437 -15.97 -0.97 -10.38
CA ASP A 437 -17.26 -1.63 -10.19
C ASP A 437 -17.91 -1.25 -8.85
N ARG A 438 -19.16 -1.66 -8.66
CA ARG A 438 -19.95 -1.31 -7.47
C ARG A 438 -19.97 -2.35 -6.37
N LYS A 439 -19.23 -3.47 -6.50
CA LYS A 439 -19.30 -4.58 -5.51
C LYS A 439 -19.07 -4.13 -4.07
N ILE A 440 -18.08 -3.24 -3.85
CA ILE A 440 -17.78 -2.71 -2.52
C ILE A 440 -18.79 -1.60 -2.17
N ALA A 441 -19.06 -0.71 -3.11
CA ALA A 441 -19.99 0.38 -2.93
C ALA A 441 -21.39 -0.10 -2.49
N ASP A 442 -21.92 -1.13 -3.13
CA ASP A 442 -23.23 -1.68 -2.81
C ASP A 442 -23.26 -2.32 -1.40
N LEU A 443 -22.14 -2.94 -0.97
CA LEU A 443 -22.02 -3.42 0.41
C LEU A 443 -21.88 -2.31 1.44
N LEU A 444 -21.31 -1.16 1.05
CA LEU A 444 -21.17 0.01 1.92
C LEU A 444 -22.50 0.75 2.13
N GLN A 445 -23.46 0.65 1.20
CA GLN A 445 -24.75 1.34 1.30
C GLN A 445 -25.50 1.07 2.62
N GLN A 446 -25.36 -0.11 3.23
CA GLN A 446 -25.98 -0.45 4.52
C GLN A 446 -25.44 0.36 5.71
N TYR A 447 -24.27 0.98 5.56
CA TYR A 447 -23.59 1.75 6.60
C TYR A 447 -23.69 3.27 6.38
N LYS A 448 -24.47 3.74 5.39
CA LYS A 448 -24.70 5.17 5.17
C LYS A 448 -25.50 5.80 6.33
N ILE A 449 -25.28 7.11 6.57
CA ILE A 449 -26.06 7.90 7.53
C ILE A 449 -27.51 8.08 7.03
#